data_9fdddb3f8d719edc97984da818476d3b
#
_entry.id   9fdddb3f8d719edc97984da818476d3b
#
_cell.length_a   1.000
_cell.length_b   1.000
_cell.length_c   1.000
_cell.angle_alpha   90.00
_cell.angle_beta   90.00
_cell.angle_gamma   90.00
#
_symmetry.space_group_name_H-M   'P 1'
#
loop_
_entity.id
_entity.type
_entity.pdbx_description
1 polymer ?
#
loop_
_entity_poly.entity_id
_entity_poly.type
_entity_poly.pdbx_seq_one_letter_code
_entity_poly.pdbx_strand_id
1 'polypeptide(L)'
;MELIVISSPVAVADEPIVINNLFMAGLKYFHIRKPESDIITIRKLIEDITPLFYNRISLHQFHEIGVDYGIKRLHYTEKARKVSSTEKWQNYLDEGFMLSTSVHDLSILPDLGHFDYVFYGPVFNSISKPGHQSKLTTDFKLNKTNTKPQVIALGGVEISNLLHVKQMGFDGAAVLGTLWNQPDKAISRFNQLQKNLPD
;
A
#
# COMPACT_ATOMS: atom_id res chain seq x y z
N MET A 1 -9.53 10.76 4.40
CA MET A 1 -8.95 9.38 4.50
C MET A 1 -8.03 9.14 3.30
N GLU A 2 -6.85 8.48 3.45
CA GLU A 2 -5.95 8.19 2.33
C GLU A 2 -6.38 6.92 1.57
N LEU A 3 -6.27 6.96 0.22
CA LEU A 3 -6.48 5.80 -0.63
C LEU A 3 -5.16 5.42 -1.31
N ILE A 4 -4.72 4.19 -1.11
CA ILE A 4 -3.48 3.63 -1.64
C ILE A 4 -3.82 2.47 -2.59
N VAL A 5 -3.15 2.41 -3.72
CA VAL A 5 -3.26 1.28 -4.64
C VAL A 5 -1.98 0.45 -4.60
N ILE A 6 -2.14 -0.87 -4.48
CA ILE A 6 -1.03 -1.83 -4.56
C ILE A 6 -1.13 -2.52 -5.92
N SER A 7 0.00 -2.71 -6.61
CA SER A 7 0.08 -3.38 -7.91
C SER A 7 -0.48 -4.81 -7.85
N SER A 8 -0.87 -5.35 -8.98
CA SER A 8 -1.07 -6.79 -9.10
C SER A 8 0.20 -7.56 -8.66
N PRO A 9 0.09 -8.67 -7.92
CA PRO A 9 1.25 -9.48 -7.57
C PRO A 9 1.84 -10.23 -8.78
N VAL A 10 1.07 -10.36 -9.85
CA VAL A 10 1.46 -11.00 -11.12
C VAL A 10 1.45 -9.97 -12.24
N ALA A 11 2.06 -10.32 -13.38
CA ALA A 11 2.05 -9.48 -14.56
C ALA A 11 0.60 -9.28 -15.07
N VAL A 12 0.30 -8.06 -15.47
CA VAL A 12 -0.97 -7.66 -16.10
C VAL A 12 -0.64 -6.96 -17.41
N ALA A 13 -1.41 -7.26 -18.46
CA ALA A 13 -1.26 -6.56 -19.73
C ALA A 13 -1.47 -5.05 -19.53
N ASP A 14 -0.63 -4.25 -20.17
CA ASP A 14 -0.70 -2.78 -20.14
C ASP A 14 -0.68 -2.16 -18.71
N GLU A 15 -0.15 -2.90 -17.73
CA GLU A 15 -0.11 -2.44 -16.34
C GLU A 15 0.53 -1.04 -16.18
N PRO A 16 1.65 -0.68 -16.85
CA PRO A 16 2.20 0.67 -16.74
C PRO A 16 1.24 1.75 -17.23
N ILE A 17 0.46 1.46 -18.28
CA ILE A 17 -0.56 2.39 -18.82
C ILE A 17 -1.64 2.60 -17.77
N VAL A 18 -2.12 1.53 -17.14
CA VAL A 18 -3.12 1.61 -16.06
C VAL A 18 -2.57 2.43 -14.89
N ILE A 19 -1.32 2.19 -14.47
CA ILE A 19 -0.67 2.92 -13.37
C ILE A 19 -0.59 4.42 -13.68
N ASN A 20 -0.10 4.78 -14.88
CA ASN A 20 -0.04 6.18 -15.31
C ASN A 20 -1.44 6.83 -15.29
N ASN A 21 -2.46 6.15 -15.80
CA ASN A 21 -3.83 6.65 -15.80
C ASN A 21 -4.41 6.80 -14.39
N LEU A 22 -4.07 5.91 -13.44
CA LEU A 22 -4.44 6.06 -12.02
C LEU A 22 -3.84 7.34 -11.43
N PHE A 23 -2.57 7.63 -11.70
CA PHE A 23 -1.92 8.86 -11.26
C PHE A 23 -2.56 10.10 -11.88
N MET A 24 -2.88 10.06 -13.18
CA MET A 24 -3.60 11.14 -13.87
C MET A 24 -5.00 11.36 -13.31
N ALA A 25 -5.67 10.29 -12.86
CA ALA A 25 -6.97 10.34 -12.18
C ALA A 25 -6.87 10.81 -10.72
N GLY A 26 -5.67 11.15 -10.22
CA GLY A 26 -5.49 11.73 -8.88
C GLY A 26 -5.04 10.74 -7.80
N LEU A 27 -4.61 9.52 -8.16
CA LEU A 27 -4.00 8.61 -7.19
C LEU A 27 -2.80 9.28 -6.52
N LYS A 28 -2.74 9.29 -5.18
CA LYS A 28 -1.62 9.89 -4.45
C LYS A 28 -0.43 8.95 -4.31
N TYR A 29 -0.67 7.69 -3.95
CA TYR A 29 0.39 6.72 -3.65
C TYR A 29 0.10 5.37 -4.27
N PHE A 30 1.13 4.81 -4.90
CA PHE A 30 1.10 3.50 -5.54
C PHE A 30 2.22 2.61 -5.01
N HIS A 31 1.92 1.37 -4.63
CA HIS A 31 2.89 0.41 -4.14
C HIS A 31 3.21 -0.63 -5.22
N ILE A 32 4.46 -0.71 -5.66
CA ILE A 32 4.94 -1.80 -6.51
C ILE A 32 5.25 -3.01 -5.62
N ARG A 33 4.44 -4.06 -5.75
CA ARG A 33 4.58 -5.33 -5.06
C ARG A 33 4.48 -6.48 -6.04
N LYS A 34 5.61 -7.07 -6.41
CA LYS A 34 5.75 -8.15 -7.38
C LYS A 34 6.60 -9.28 -6.78
N PRO A 35 6.08 -10.08 -5.82
CA PRO A 35 6.88 -10.97 -4.98
C PRO A 35 7.70 -12.02 -5.77
N GLU A 36 7.21 -12.43 -6.94
CA GLU A 36 7.85 -13.44 -7.79
C GLU A 36 8.66 -12.83 -8.95
N SER A 37 8.76 -11.51 -9.04
CA SER A 37 9.51 -10.83 -10.11
C SER A 37 10.95 -10.57 -9.69
N ASP A 38 11.83 -10.62 -10.67
CA ASP A 38 13.23 -10.21 -10.53
C ASP A 38 13.40 -8.68 -10.62
N ILE A 39 14.62 -8.23 -10.34
CA ILE A 39 14.97 -6.81 -10.36
C ILE A 39 14.84 -6.19 -11.77
N ILE A 40 15.09 -6.96 -12.82
CA ILE A 40 15.03 -6.49 -14.22
C ILE A 40 13.57 -6.16 -14.56
N THR A 41 12.66 -7.04 -14.20
CA THR A 41 11.22 -6.85 -14.38
C THR A 41 10.70 -5.62 -13.63
N ILE A 42 11.17 -5.40 -12.40
CA ILE A 42 10.78 -4.21 -11.61
C ILE A 42 11.34 -2.93 -12.23
N ARG A 43 12.61 -2.93 -12.68
CA ARG A 43 13.21 -1.78 -13.38
C ARG A 43 12.41 -1.42 -14.62
N LYS A 44 12.10 -2.41 -15.47
CA LYS A 44 11.29 -2.19 -16.66
C LYS A 44 9.91 -1.61 -16.34
N LEU A 45 9.23 -2.14 -15.30
CA LEU A 45 7.94 -1.59 -14.88
C LEU A 45 8.06 -0.12 -14.45
N ILE A 46 9.12 0.25 -13.71
CA ILE A 46 9.36 1.62 -13.28
C ILE A 46 9.63 2.52 -14.49
N GLU A 47 10.48 2.08 -15.43
CA GLU A 47 10.85 2.84 -16.63
C GLU A 47 9.66 3.12 -17.56
N ASP A 48 8.66 2.22 -17.57
CA ASP A 48 7.42 2.40 -18.32
C ASP A 48 6.39 3.31 -17.60
N ILE A 49 6.68 3.73 -16.35
CA ILE A 49 5.87 4.72 -15.63
C ILE A 49 6.48 6.11 -15.84
N THR A 50 5.62 7.12 -16.01
CA THR A 50 6.04 8.51 -16.16
C THR A 50 6.87 8.99 -14.97
N PRO A 51 8.11 9.50 -15.17
CA PRO A 51 9.01 9.90 -14.07
C PRO A 51 8.42 10.93 -13.09
N LEU A 52 7.48 11.76 -13.55
CA LEU A 52 6.76 12.74 -12.72
C LEU A 52 6.09 12.08 -11.50
N PHE A 53 5.80 10.77 -11.56
CA PHE A 53 5.09 10.04 -10.52
C PHE A 53 6.01 9.24 -9.58
N TYR A 54 7.33 9.22 -9.82
CA TYR A 54 8.26 8.38 -9.05
C TYR A 54 8.26 8.70 -7.54
N ASN A 55 8.10 9.97 -7.17
CA ASN A 55 7.99 10.39 -5.77
C ASN A 55 6.72 9.89 -5.06
N ARG A 56 5.78 9.32 -5.81
CA ARG A 56 4.50 8.76 -5.32
C ARG A 56 4.49 7.23 -5.32
N ILE A 57 5.59 6.59 -5.74
CA ILE A 57 5.76 5.13 -5.81
C ILE A 57 6.46 4.65 -4.54
N SER A 58 5.97 3.54 -3.97
CA SER A 58 6.61 2.81 -2.89
C SER A 58 7.07 1.43 -3.36
N LEU A 59 8.31 1.05 -3.05
CA LEU A 59 8.89 -0.25 -3.42
C LEU A 59 8.78 -1.24 -2.27
N HIS A 60 8.26 -2.45 -2.53
CA HIS A 60 8.18 -3.54 -1.54
C HIS A 60 9.43 -4.44 -1.54
N GLN A 61 10.24 -4.36 -2.57
CA GLN A 61 11.45 -5.16 -2.75
C GLN A 61 12.46 -4.38 -3.58
N PHE A 62 13.72 -4.81 -3.59
CA PHE A 62 14.80 -4.16 -4.33
C PHE A 62 14.92 -2.68 -3.99
N HIS A 63 14.92 -2.36 -2.68
CA HIS A 63 14.94 -0.99 -2.17
C HIS A 63 16.12 -0.18 -2.71
N GLU A 64 17.24 -0.85 -3.02
CA GLU A 64 18.45 -0.25 -3.59
C GLU A 64 18.22 0.46 -4.91
N ILE A 65 17.29 -0.02 -5.75
CA ILE A 65 17.01 0.63 -7.03
C ILE A 65 16.23 1.94 -6.87
N GLY A 66 15.63 2.19 -5.71
CA GLY A 66 14.92 3.44 -5.46
C GLY A 66 15.79 4.67 -5.67
N VAL A 67 17.06 4.59 -5.31
CA VAL A 67 18.04 5.68 -5.48
C VAL A 67 18.22 6.02 -6.96
N ASP A 68 18.30 5.00 -7.83
CA ASP A 68 18.53 5.17 -9.28
C ASP A 68 17.41 5.98 -9.96
N TYR A 69 16.19 5.86 -9.45
CA TYR A 69 14.98 6.51 -10.00
C TYR A 69 14.48 7.68 -9.14
N GLY A 70 15.16 8.02 -8.04
CA GLY A 70 14.68 9.05 -7.11
C GLY A 70 13.41 8.66 -6.35
N ILE A 71 13.11 7.34 -6.25
CA ILE A 71 11.99 6.81 -5.48
C ILE A 71 12.40 6.75 -4.01
N LYS A 72 11.80 7.60 -3.18
CA LYS A 72 12.13 7.72 -1.75
C LYS A 72 11.06 7.13 -0.83
N ARG A 73 10.29 6.16 -1.29
CA ARG A 73 9.25 5.50 -0.48
C ARG A 73 9.49 4.00 -0.49
N LEU A 74 9.77 3.43 0.68
CA LEU A 74 10.11 2.02 0.84
C LEU A 74 9.08 1.34 1.75
N HIS A 75 8.64 0.16 1.32
CA HIS A 75 7.72 -0.66 2.12
C HIS A 75 8.40 -1.96 2.56
N TYR A 76 8.42 -2.20 3.86
CA TYR A 76 8.92 -3.42 4.45
C TYR A 76 7.76 -4.39 4.71
N THR A 77 7.78 -5.57 4.10
CA THR A 77 6.93 -6.65 4.58
C THR A 77 7.24 -6.96 6.04
N GLU A 78 6.32 -7.57 6.77
CA GLU A 78 6.59 -7.97 8.16
C GLU A 78 7.87 -8.83 8.30
N LYS A 79 8.08 -9.76 7.35
CA LYS A 79 9.30 -10.59 7.30
C LYS A 79 10.55 -9.74 7.09
N ALA A 80 10.53 -8.84 6.11
CA ALA A 80 11.67 -7.97 5.82
C ALA A 80 11.99 -7.01 6.99
N ARG A 81 10.94 -6.49 7.66
CA ARG A 81 11.09 -5.64 8.84
C ARG A 81 11.78 -6.38 9.99
N LYS A 82 11.35 -7.62 10.28
CA LYS A 82 11.91 -8.43 11.39
C LYS A 82 13.39 -8.77 11.24
N VAL A 83 13.94 -8.75 10.02
CA VAL A 83 15.36 -9.02 9.75
C VAL A 83 16.17 -7.76 9.43
N SER A 84 15.55 -6.59 9.41
CA SER A 84 16.19 -5.30 9.21
C SER A 84 16.57 -4.65 10.54
N SER A 85 17.59 -3.80 10.54
CA SER A 85 17.99 -3.06 11.73
C SER A 85 17.38 -1.66 11.80
N THR A 86 17.22 -1.14 13.02
CA THR A 86 16.80 0.25 13.26
C THR A 86 17.78 1.27 12.70
N GLU A 87 19.08 0.96 12.74
CA GLU A 87 20.14 1.79 12.14
C GLU A 87 19.91 1.97 10.62
N LYS A 88 19.58 0.88 9.91
CA LYS A 88 19.28 0.95 8.48
C LYS A 88 18.07 1.83 8.20
N TRP A 89 17.01 1.75 9.02
CA TRP A 89 15.84 2.62 8.89
C TRP A 89 16.19 4.07 9.15
N GLN A 90 16.97 4.34 10.22
CA GLN A 90 17.40 5.70 10.55
C GLN A 90 18.22 6.32 9.41
N ASN A 91 19.15 5.58 8.81
CA ASN A 91 19.91 6.06 7.66
C ASN A 91 19.01 6.46 6.48
N TYR A 92 18.00 5.65 6.16
CA TYR A 92 17.03 6.03 5.13
C TYR A 92 16.20 7.28 5.50
N LEU A 93 15.78 7.41 6.75
CA LEU A 93 15.06 8.60 7.23
C LEU A 93 15.92 9.86 7.14
N ASP A 94 17.20 9.77 7.51
CA ASP A 94 18.16 10.87 7.43
C ASP A 94 18.43 11.30 5.97
N GLU A 95 18.31 10.37 5.02
CA GLU A 95 18.36 10.63 3.59
C GLU A 95 17.02 11.12 3.00
N GLY A 96 15.99 11.30 3.81
CA GLY A 96 14.67 11.80 3.44
C GLY A 96 13.75 10.76 2.80
N PHE A 97 13.97 9.47 3.07
CA PHE A 97 13.04 8.42 2.67
C PHE A 97 11.83 8.37 3.60
N MET A 98 10.70 7.94 3.06
CA MET A 98 9.50 7.59 3.80
C MET A 98 9.38 6.07 3.92
N LEU A 99 9.18 5.58 5.13
CA LEU A 99 9.13 4.15 5.40
C LEU A 99 7.70 3.72 5.75
N SER A 100 7.32 2.56 5.26
CA SER A 100 6.07 1.90 5.64
C SER A 100 6.28 0.40 5.84
N THR A 101 5.37 -0.25 6.56
CA THR A 101 5.47 -1.69 6.79
C THR A 101 4.09 -2.35 6.85
N SER A 102 4.06 -3.68 6.79
CA SER A 102 2.86 -4.47 7.05
C SER A 102 2.89 -5.04 8.46
N VAL A 103 1.71 -5.11 9.10
CA VAL A 103 1.53 -5.70 10.42
C VAL A 103 0.26 -6.56 10.44
N HIS A 104 0.27 -7.60 11.28
CA HIS A 104 -0.89 -8.45 11.58
C HIS A 104 -1.30 -8.38 13.06
N ASP A 105 -0.52 -7.66 13.86
CA ASP A 105 -0.76 -7.40 15.27
C ASP A 105 -0.61 -5.89 15.53
N LEU A 106 -1.66 -5.27 16.05
CA LEU A 106 -1.71 -3.84 16.35
C LEU A 106 -1.00 -3.49 17.67
N SER A 107 -0.71 -4.46 18.53
CA SER A 107 -0.02 -4.23 19.79
C SER A 107 1.40 -3.70 19.61
N ILE A 108 2.01 -3.94 18.44
CA ILE A 108 3.37 -3.49 18.13
C ILE A 108 3.46 -2.05 17.60
N LEU A 109 2.33 -1.37 17.39
CA LEU A 109 2.32 0.01 16.85
C LEU A 109 3.23 0.98 17.61
N PRO A 110 3.33 0.93 18.95
CA PRO A 110 4.24 1.83 19.70
C PRO A 110 5.70 1.70 19.30
N ASP A 111 6.14 0.51 18.85
CA ASP A 111 7.51 0.22 18.48
C ASP A 111 7.84 0.61 17.02
N LEU A 112 6.86 1.10 16.26
CA LEU A 112 6.98 1.39 14.84
C LEU A 112 7.14 2.88 14.53
N GLY A 113 7.72 3.67 15.43
CA GLY A 113 7.90 5.11 15.27
C GLY A 113 8.76 5.54 14.05
N HIS A 114 9.57 4.65 13.49
CA HIS A 114 10.34 4.88 12.26
C HIS A 114 9.49 4.83 10.97
N PHE A 115 8.24 4.36 11.08
CA PHE A 115 7.37 4.18 9.91
C PHE A 115 6.30 5.28 9.88
N ASP A 116 6.07 5.86 8.70
CA ASP A 116 5.03 6.86 8.49
C ASP A 116 3.64 6.25 8.54
N TYR A 117 3.50 5.04 8.00
CA TYR A 117 2.25 4.27 8.05
C TYR A 117 2.51 2.77 8.02
N VAL A 118 1.49 2.04 8.45
CA VAL A 118 1.47 0.58 8.38
C VAL A 118 0.24 0.10 7.61
N PHE A 119 0.38 -0.99 6.86
CA PHE A 119 -0.75 -1.76 6.39
C PHE A 119 -1.15 -2.78 7.44
N TYR A 120 -2.39 -2.72 7.87
CA TYR A 120 -2.98 -3.73 8.73
C TYR A 120 -4.02 -4.55 7.97
N GLY A 121 -3.91 -5.88 8.03
CA GLY A 121 -4.86 -6.74 7.33
C GLY A 121 -4.67 -8.23 7.58
N PRO A 122 -5.66 -9.03 7.13
CA PRO A 122 -6.87 -8.62 6.40
C PRO A 122 -7.93 -8.00 7.31
N VAL A 123 -8.50 -6.85 6.86
CA VAL A 123 -9.57 -6.17 7.61
C VAL A 123 -10.94 -6.80 7.32
N PHE A 124 -11.17 -7.18 6.06
CA PHE A 124 -12.37 -7.91 5.65
C PHE A 124 -11.99 -9.24 4.99
N ASN A 125 -12.94 -10.17 4.96
CA ASN A 125 -12.76 -11.43 4.25
C ASN A 125 -12.55 -11.16 2.77
N SER A 126 -11.51 -11.73 2.19
CA SER A 126 -11.23 -11.59 0.77
C SER A 126 -12.01 -12.65 -0.03
N ILE A 127 -12.83 -12.21 -0.96
CA ILE A 127 -13.53 -13.10 -1.91
C ILE A 127 -12.50 -13.78 -2.85
N SER A 128 -11.37 -13.12 -3.14
CA SER A 128 -10.37 -13.55 -4.12
C SER A 128 -9.28 -14.47 -3.56
N LYS A 129 -9.18 -14.66 -2.25
CA LYS A 129 -8.18 -15.53 -1.62
C LYS A 129 -8.81 -16.35 -0.50
N PRO A 130 -9.26 -17.61 -0.78
CA PRO A 130 -9.69 -18.53 0.25
C PRO A 130 -8.60 -18.70 1.33
N GLY A 131 -8.96 -18.56 2.60
CA GLY A 131 -8.03 -18.72 3.73
C GLY A 131 -7.51 -17.41 4.35
N HIS A 132 -7.76 -16.24 3.76
CA HIS A 132 -7.46 -14.95 4.38
C HIS A 132 -8.73 -14.38 5.02
N GLN A 133 -9.07 -14.90 6.21
CA GLN A 133 -10.20 -14.40 6.99
C GLN A 133 -9.77 -13.24 7.89
N SER A 134 -10.63 -12.23 7.99
CA SER A 134 -10.48 -11.19 9.00
C SER A 134 -10.59 -11.78 10.39
N LYS A 135 -9.73 -11.31 11.29
CA LYS A 135 -9.84 -11.61 12.73
C LYS A 135 -10.57 -10.50 13.49
N LEU A 136 -10.99 -9.44 12.79
CA LEU A 136 -11.68 -8.30 13.40
C LEU A 136 -13.15 -8.65 13.59
N THR A 137 -13.69 -8.23 14.72
CA THR A 137 -15.12 -8.28 15.01
C THR A 137 -15.85 -7.12 14.30
N THR A 138 -17.15 -7.22 14.15
CA THR A 138 -17.96 -6.18 13.47
C THR A 138 -17.98 -4.84 14.21
N ASP A 139 -17.75 -4.86 15.52
CA ASP A 139 -17.68 -3.70 16.41
C ASP A 139 -16.26 -3.21 16.67
N PHE A 140 -15.25 -3.78 15.96
CA PHE A 140 -13.87 -3.39 16.14
C PHE A 140 -13.68 -1.88 15.89
N LYS A 141 -12.94 -1.25 16.81
CA LYS A 141 -12.46 0.12 16.66
C LYS A 141 -10.98 0.19 16.99
N LEU A 142 -10.24 0.79 16.08
CA LEU A 142 -8.83 1.06 16.29
C LEU A 142 -8.69 2.13 17.37
N ASN A 143 -8.12 1.73 18.50
CA ASN A 143 -7.77 2.65 19.57
C ASN A 143 -6.27 2.94 19.46
N LYS A 144 -5.93 4.12 18.97
CA LYS A 144 -4.55 4.59 18.92
C LYS A 144 -4.44 5.98 19.55
N THR A 145 -3.42 6.18 20.35
CA THR A 145 -3.15 7.44 21.05
C THR A 145 -2.19 8.34 20.25
N ASN A 146 -1.41 7.75 19.33
CA ASN A 146 -0.40 8.46 18.56
C ASN A 146 -0.86 8.71 17.13
N THR A 147 -0.39 9.81 16.54
CA THR A 147 -0.64 10.16 15.14
C THR A 147 0.21 9.35 14.17
N LYS A 148 1.33 8.76 14.63
CA LYS A 148 2.23 7.89 13.85
C LYS A 148 2.47 6.57 14.57
N PRO A 149 2.63 5.47 13.79
CA PRO A 149 2.34 5.38 12.36
C PRO A 149 0.85 5.54 12.05
N GLN A 150 0.50 6.07 10.89
CA GLN A 150 -0.86 5.95 10.37
C GLN A 150 -1.19 4.48 10.10
N VAL A 151 -2.44 4.07 10.31
CA VAL A 151 -2.88 2.69 10.10
C VAL A 151 -3.82 2.62 8.90
N ILE A 152 -3.38 1.94 7.86
CA ILE A 152 -4.07 1.80 6.59
C ILE A 152 -4.70 0.41 6.51
N ALA A 153 -6.00 0.35 6.35
CA ALA A 153 -6.74 -0.90 6.22
C ALA A 153 -6.38 -1.62 4.90
N LEU A 154 -6.04 -2.90 4.98
CA LEU A 154 -5.75 -3.74 3.80
C LEU A 154 -6.53 -5.06 3.88
N GLY A 155 -6.98 -5.54 2.73
CA GLY A 155 -7.67 -6.83 2.56
C GLY A 155 -9.19 -6.70 2.59
N GLY A 156 -9.82 -7.10 1.49
CA GLY A 156 -11.26 -7.05 1.28
C GLY A 156 -11.87 -5.65 1.24
N VAL A 157 -11.04 -4.61 1.07
CA VAL A 157 -11.53 -3.22 0.95
C VAL A 157 -12.17 -3.02 -0.41
N GLU A 158 -13.43 -2.55 -0.39
CA GLU A 158 -14.25 -2.28 -1.56
C GLU A 158 -15.04 -0.97 -1.38
N ILE A 159 -15.66 -0.47 -2.45
CA ILE A 159 -16.47 0.76 -2.42
C ILE A 159 -17.55 0.69 -1.33
N SER A 160 -18.20 -0.46 -1.19
CA SER A 160 -19.30 -0.67 -0.25
C SER A 160 -18.90 -0.62 1.23
N ASN A 161 -17.62 -0.78 1.56
CA ASN A 161 -17.16 -0.83 2.95
C ASN A 161 -16.18 0.29 3.36
N LEU A 162 -15.89 1.26 2.45
CA LEU A 162 -15.02 2.41 2.76
C LEU A 162 -15.49 3.21 3.98
N LEU A 163 -16.79 3.46 4.10
CA LEU A 163 -17.34 4.17 5.26
C LEU A 163 -17.10 3.37 6.54
N HIS A 164 -17.23 2.05 6.48
CA HIS A 164 -16.96 1.19 7.64
C HIS A 164 -15.47 1.23 8.03
N VAL A 165 -14.54 1.22 7.06
CA VAL A 165 -13.10 1.42 7.32
C VAL A 165 -12.87 2.71 8.14
N LYS A 166 -13.50 3.81 7.75
CA LYS A 166 -13.43 5.09 8.48
C LYS A 166 -14.01 4.97 9.89
N GLN A 167 -15.19 4.34 10.03
CA GLN A 167 -15.85 4.15 11.32
C GLN A 167 -15.04 3.26 12.27
N MET A 168 -14.26 2.31 11.73
CA MET A 168 -13.31 1.50 12.48
C MET A 168 -12.08 2.29 12.96
N GLY A 169 -11.92 3.55 12.54
CA GLY A 169 -10.84 4.45 12.98
C GLY A 169 -9.54 4.33 12.18
N PHE A 170 -9.54 3.67 11.02
CA PHE A 170 -8.38 3.64 10.13
C PHE A 170 -8.14 5.00 9.48
N ASP A 171 -6.86 5.35 9.26
CA ASP A 171 -6.45 6.60 8.61
C ASP A 171 -6.60 6.56 7.09
N GLY A 172 -6.62 5.35 6.54
CA GLY A 172 -6.71 5.14 5.10
C GLY A 172 -7.09 3.70 4.74
N ALA A 173 -7.19 3.48 3.44
CA ALA A 173 -7.49 2.20 2.84
C ALA A 173 -6.51 1.87 1.71
N ALA A 174 -6.09 0.61 1.63
CA ALA A 174 -5.30 0.09 0.51
C ALA A 174 -6.10 -0.95 -0.26
N VAL A 175 -6.09 -0.84 -1.57
CA VAL A 175 -6.82 -1.73 -2.48
C VAL A 175 -5.87 -2.43 -3.44
N LEU A 176 -6.19 -3.68 -3.75
CA LEU A 176 -5.47 -4.51 -4.71
C LEU A 176 -6.48 -5.23 -5.62
N GLY A 177 -7.14 -6.28 -5.14
CA GLY A 177 -8.06 -7.09 -5.93
C GLY A 177 -9.24 -6.28 -6.49
N THR A 178 -9.68 -5.27 -5.79
CA THR A 178 -10.75 -4.36 -6.20
C THR A 178 -10.47 -3.72 -7.56
N LEU A 179 -9.22 -3.44 -7.90
CA LEU A 179 -8.81 -2.92 -9.20
C LEU A 179 -8.37 -4.03 -10.16
N TRP A 180 -7.49 -4.92 -9.69
CA TRP A 180 -6.76 -5.83 -10.57
C TRP A 180 -7.51 -7.11 -10.94
N ASN A 181 -8.63 -7.43 -10.28
CA ASN A 181 -9.49 -8.54 -10.71
C ASN A 181 -10.18 -8.27 -12.07
N GLN A 182 -10.27 -7.00 -12.49
CA GLN A 182 -10.75 -6.54 -13.79
C GLN A 182 -9.95 -5.29 -14.20
N PRO A 183 -8.73 -5.45 -14.74
CA PRO A 183 -7.82 -4.34 -15.04
C PRO A 183 -8.39 -3.32 -16.04
N ASP A 184 -9.20 -3.77 -16.97
CA ASP A 184 -9.95 -2.95 -17.92
C ASP A 184 -10.91 -1.95 -17.24
N LYS A 185 -11.36 -2.26 -16.02
CA LYS A 185 -12.21 -1.39 -15.20
C LYS A 185 -11.48 -0.66 -14.08
N ALA A 186 -10.15 -0.79 -13.99
CA ALA A 186 -9.38 -0.27 -12.86
C ALA A 186 -9.61 1.23 -12.66
N ILE A 187 -9.56 2.04 -13.72
CA ILE A 187 -9.75 3.50 -13.66
C ILE A 187 -11.17 3.86 -13.23
N SER A 188 -12.17 3.21 -13.80
CA SER A 188 -13.58 3.45 -13.42
C SER A 188 -13.83 3.12 -11.95
N ARG A 189 -13.28 2.00 -11.47
CA ARG A 189 -13.39 1.59 -10.06
C ARG A 189 -12.62 2.54 -9.13
N PHE A 190 -11.43 2.98 -9.54
CA PHE A 190 -10.67 3.95 -8.78
C PHE A 190 -11.44 5.27 -8.61
N ASN A 191 -12.05 5.80 -9.69
CA ASN A 191 -12.89 7.00 -9.62
C ASN A 191 -14.09 6.81 -8.67
N GLN A 192 -14.72 5.62 -8.69
CA GLN A 192 -15.78 5.30 -7.76
C GLN A 192 -15.30 5.25 -6.30
N LEU A 193 -14.12 4.64 -6.04
CA LEU A 193 -13.51 4.64 -4.72
C LEU A 193 -13.23 6.06 -4.22
N GLN A 194 -12.62 6.91 -5.07
CA GLN A 194 -12.35 8.31 -4.72
C GLN A 194 -13.63 9.10 -4.39
N LYS A 195 -14.68 8.94 -5.21
CA LYS A 195 -15.96 9.62 -4.98
C LYS A 195 -16.64 9.21 -3.68
N ASN A 196 -16.42 7.99 -3.22
CA ASN A 196 -17.01 7.43 -1.99
C ASN A 196 -16.03 7.43 -0.81
N LEU A 197 -14.84 8.03 -0.99
CA LEU A 197 -13.86 8.11 0.08
C LEU A 197 -14.36 9.08 1.17
N PRO A 198 -14.53 8.64 2.41
CA PRO A 198 -14.94 9.52 3.50
C PRO A 198 -13.88 10.58 3.81
N ASP A 199 -14.31 11.77 4.18
CA ASP A 199 -13.45 12.89 4.59
C ASP A 199 -12.54 12.56 5.78
#